data_6a60b6a451874d896c5c81e68e92d527
#
_entry.id   6a60b6a451874d896c5c81e68e92d527
#
_cell.length_a   1.000
_cell.length_b   1.000
_cell.length_c   1.000
_cell.angle_alpha   90.00
_cell.angle_beta   90.00
_cell.angle_gamma   90.00
#
_symmetry.space_group_name_H-M   'P 1'
#
loop_
_entity.id
_entity.type
_entity.pdbx_description
1 polymer ?
#
loop_
_entity_poly.entity_id
_entity_poly.type
_entity_poly.pdbx_seq_one_letter_code
_entity_poly.pdbx_strand_id
1 'polypeptide(L)'
;MFLNGSQYPLYYPRYISGYEKVKITTMKQTSMTEMEPLTNPETSGIVIFGATGDLCRRKLIPALFELWKKDLLPNNFVITGSARREPTSEQWKETLGEYPEEFLHHLDYQCVDLDNVDTLRHLPDYLQDNTYFLSVPPERYENSIINLKESGLLEDPERSRVVIEKPFGHDYKSADHLQSVVSRHLREKQVYRIDHYLGKDTVNNILATRFSNILLEPLWNRNYVEEVQIFATETFGCEGRSQYYETAGAVRDMLQNHILQVLALIAMEAPCRMDAKEIRREKTKVLAATRLGKDMILGQYETYKSEEGVDPNSNTPTFAAGTLYVDNWRWEGVPFRILTGKCMPYGCVEVVIKLKSPPQQLFEGHEYNDRIVMRLQPHAHFDIRIDMKAPGFNNDVETATLTHRYPDWLGVDGYERLLYEAINGDQ
;
A
#
# COMPACT_ATOMS: atom_id res chain seq x y z
N MET A 1 48.44 17.62 11.91
CA MET A 1 49.39 16.67 12.53
C MET A 1 48.56 15.54 13.13
N PHE A 2 48.47 14.43 12.41
CA PHE A 2 48.50 13.03 12.85
C PHE A 2 47.64 12.63 14.07
N LEU A 3 46.83 11.66 14.11
CA LEU A 3 46.77 10.25 13.74
C LEU A 3 45.79 9.60 14.70
N ASN A 4 45.24 8.49 14.66
CA ASN A 4 45.50 7.18 14.09
C ASN A 4 44.27 6.32 14.22
N GLY A 5 44.10 5.41 13.30
CA GLY A 5 43.12 4.33 13.39
C GLY A 5 43.46 3.32 14.51
N SER A 6 42.46 2.85 15.19
CA SER A 6 42.57 1.70 16.09
C SER A 6 41.96 0.48 15.40
N GLN A 7 42.85 -0.44 15.01
CA GLN A 7 42.53 -1.81 14.65
C GLN A 7 42.05 -2.55 15.92
N TYR A 8 40.90 -3.19 15.84
CA TYR A 8 40.48 -4.18 16.82
C TYR A 8 40.95 -5.57 16.35
N PRO A 9 41.68 -6.34 17.17
CA PRO A 9 42.07 -7.70 16.82
C PRO A 9 40.87 -8.65 16.97
N LEU A 10 40.54 -9.32 15.86
CA LEU A 10 39.66 -10.47 15.87
C LEU A 10 40.33 -11.63 16.62
N TYR A 11 39.77 -12.01 17.76
CA TYR A 11 40.16 -13.25 18.47
C TYR A 11 39.57 -14.44 17.75
N TYR A 12 40.41 -15.24 17.06
CA TYR A 12 40.05 -16.57 16.61
C TYR A 12 40.51 -17.61 17.64
N PRO A 13 39.66 -18.51 18.09
CA PRO A 13 40.13 -19.66 18.86
C PRO A 13 40.90 -20.62 17.92
N ARG A 14 42.17 -20.89 18.26
CA ARG A 14 42.93 -21.97 17.64
C ARG A 14 42.32 -23.28 18.07
N TYR A 15 41.76 -24.03 17.14
CA TYR A 15 41.75 -25.48 17.03
C TYR A 15 40.80 -25.87 15.90
N ILE A 16 41.36 -26.16 14.73
CA ILE A 16 41.02 -27.26 13.83
C ILE A 16 42.00 -27.15 12.63
N SER A 17 42.92 -28.10 12.56
CA SER A 17 43.78 -28.31 11.41
C SER A 17 43.00 -29.03 10.31
N GLY A 18 43.01 -28.46 9.11
CA GLY A 18 42.55 -29.10 7.90
C GLY A 18 41.30 -28.47 7.25
N TYR A 19 41.45 -27.28 6.71
CA TYR A 19 40.55 -26.78 5.66
C TYR A 19 41.34 -25.98 4.62
N GLU A 20 41.12 -26.34 3.37
CA GLU A 20 41.66 -25.67 2.20
C GLU A 20 41.28 -24.21 2.19
N LYS A 21 42.14 -23.37 1.63
CA LYS A 21 41.92 -21.94 1.45
C LYS A 21 40.62 -21.69 0.70
N VAL A 22 39.59 -21.25 1.43
CA VAL A 22 38.39 -20.67 0.83
C VAL A 22 38.81 -19.33 0.22
N LYS A 23 38.83 -19.24 -1.09
CA LYS A 23 38.88 -17.96 -1.78
C LYS A 23 37.60 -17.19 -1.44
N ILE A 24 37.73 -16.12 -0.68
CA ILE A 24 36.65 -15.11 -0.56
C ILE A 24 36.55 -14.45 -1.94
N THR A 25 35.66 -14.95 -2.74
CA THR A 25 35.20 -14.23 -3.94
C THR A 25 34.29 -13.11 -3.43
N THR A 26 34.71 -11.88 -3.63
CA THR A 26 33.85 -10.71 -3.43
C THR A 26 32.55 -10.99 -4.16
N MET A 27 31.44 -11.11 -3.42
CA MET A 27 30.12 -11.16 -4.05
C MET A 27 29.98 -9.89 -4.86
N LYS A 28 29.95 -10.03 -6.17
CA LYS A 28 29.41 -8.98 -7.03
C LYS A 28 28.05 -8.61 -6.46
N GLN A 29 27.79 -7.31 -6.40
CA GLN A 29 26.44 -6.79 -6.24
C GLN A 29 25.52 -7.68 -7.07
N THR A 30 24.60 -8.36 -6.40
CA THR A 30 23.56 -9.11 -7.07
C THR A 30 22.77 -8.04 -7.82
N SER A 31 22.96 -8.02 -9.13
CA SER A 31 22.05 -7.32 -10.01
C SER A 31 20.63 -7.69 -9.57
N MET A 32 19.77 -6.70 -9.53
CA MET A 32 18.33 -6.89 -9.42
C MET A 32 18.00 -8.17 -10.19
N THR A 33 17.43 -9.13 -9.48
CA THR A 33 16.83 -10.30 -10.12
C THR A 33 15.85 -9.70 -11.12
N GLU A 34 16.15 -9.81 -12.40
CA GLU A 34 15.20 -9.55 -13.45
C GLU A 34 14.00 -10.40 -13.10
N MET A 35 12.90 -9.75 -12.65
CA MET A 35 11.61 -10.38 -12.69
C MET A 35 11.43 -10.76 -14.15
N GLU A 36 11.30 -12.07 -14.44
CA GLU A 36 10.91 -12.48 -15.77
C GLU A 36 9.67 -11.67 -16.13
N PRO A 37 9.69 -10.93 -17.24
CA PRO A 37 8.56 -10.13 -17.63
C PRO A 37 7.37 -11.06 -17.76
N LEU A 38 6.36 -10.84 -16.91
CA LEU A 38 5.04 -11.40 -17.14
C LEU A 38 4.75 -11.09 -18.61
N THR A 39 4.43 -12.09 -19.41
CA THR A 39 4.33 -12.02 -20.87
C THR A 39 3.62 -10.75 -21.30
N ASN A 40 4.40 -9.76 -21.77
CA ASN A 40 3.86 -8.47 -22.19
C ASN A 40 2.89 -8.70 -23.35
N PRO A 41 1.63 -8.24 -23.26
CA PRO A 41 0.75 -8.26 -24.41
C PRO A 41 1.39 -7.46 -25.57
N GLU A 42 1.25 -7.94 -26.80
CA GLU A 42 1.87 -7.29 -27.95
C GLU A 42 1.37 -5.84 -28.16
N THR A 43 0.17 -5.51 -27.65
CA THR A 43 -0.43 -4.16 -27.72
C THR A 43 -1.37 -3.95 -26.54
N SER A 44 -1.18 -2.88 -25.78
CA SER A 44 -2.03 -2.54 -24.63
C SER A 44 -2.56 -1.12 -24.71
N GLY A 45 -3.84 -0.95 -24.37
CA GLY A 45 -4.47 0.34 -24.17
C GLY A 45 -4.68 0.64 -22.68
N ILE A 46 -4.36 1.86 -22.29
CA ILE A 46 -4.62 2.38 -20.95
C ILE A 46 -5.54 3.57 -21.10
N VAL A 47 -6.80 3.42 -20.73
CA VAL A 47 -7.80 4.48 -20.80
C VAL A 47 -8.05 5.04 -19.40
N ILE A 48 -7.77 6.32 -19.20
CA ILE A 48 -7.95 7.01 -17.92
C ILE A 48 -9.18 7.90 -18.02
N PHE A 49 -10.30 7.49 -17.41
CA PHE A 49 -11.48 8.33 -17.28
C PHE A 49 -11.29 9.33 -16.13
N GLY A 50 -11.65 10.60 -16.38
CA GLY A 50 -11.37 11.70 -15.46
C GLY A 50 -9.96 12.28 -15.64
N ALA A 51 -9.42 12.20 -16.85
CA ALA A 51 -8.05 12.59 -17.20
C ALA A 51 -7.71 14.06 -16.94
N THR A 52 -8.71 14.94 -16.79
CA THR A 52 -8.50 16.35 -16.40
C THR A 52 -8.40 16.56 -14.89
N GLY A 53 -8.51 15.51 -14.10
CA GLY A 53 -8.48 15.57 -12.64
C GLY A 53 -7.06 15.52 -12.05
N ASP A 54 -6.97 15.88 -10.78
CA ASP A 54 -5.69 15.91 -10.02
C ASP A 54 -5.01 14.56 -9.92
N LEU A 55 -5.76 13.47 -9.76
CA LEU A 55 -5.19 12.12 -9.64
C LEU A 55 -4.45 11.73 -10.91
N CYS A 56 -5.05 11.97 -12.08
CA CYS A 56 -4.41 11.68 -13.36
C CYS A 56 -3.08 12.43 -13.48
N ARG A 57 -3.11 13.74 -13.28
CA ARG A 57 -1.95 14.62 -13.44
C ARG A 57 -0.85 14.36 -12.41
N ARG A 58 -1.21 14.18 -11.13
CA ARG A 58 -0.23 14.12 -10.03
C ARG A 58 0.25 12.69 -9.71
N LYS A 59 -0.48 11.66 -10.17
CA LYS A 59 -0.19 10.29 -9.80
C LYS A 59 -0.13 9.34 -10.98
N LEU A 60 -1.17 9.27 -11.83
CA LEU A 60 -1.24 8.22 -12.84
C LEU A 60 -0.24 8.45 -13.98
N ILE A 61 -0.21 9.65 -14.55
CA ILE A 61 0.75 9.96 -15.63
C ILE A 61 2.20 9.90 -15.14
N PRO A 62 2.58 10.47 -13.97
CA PRO A 62 3.93 10.28 -13.44
C PRO A 62 4.31 8.81 -13.23
N ALA A 63 3.40 7.99 -12.70
CA ALA A 63 3.64 6.57 -12.49
C ALA A 63 3.84 5.81 -13.81
N LEU A 64 3.00 6.08 -14.83
CA LEU A 64 3.15 5.51 -16.17
C LEU A 64 4.45 5.96 -16.84
N PHE A 65 4.87 7.20 -16.63
CA PHE A 65 6.17 7.68 -17.11
C PHE A 65 7.35 6.95 -16.46
N GLU A 66 7.30 6.71 -15.15
CA GLU A 66 8.34 5.92 -14.47
C GLU A 66 8.38 4.45 -14.97
N LEU A 67 7.21 3.84 -15.23
CA LEU A 67 7.14 2.51 -15.85
C LEU A 67 7.73 2.50 -17.26
N TRP A 68 7.45 3.52 -18.06
CA TRP A 68 8.02 3.69 -19.40
C TRP A 68 9.55 3.81 -19.35
N LYS A 69 10.09 4.63 -18.47
CA LYS A 69 11.56 4.78 -18.29
C LYS A 69 12.27 3.49 -17.90
N LYS A 70 11.54 2.57 -17.24
CA LYS A 70 12.05 1.27 -16.78
C LYS A 70 11.82 0.14 -17.78
N ASP A 71 11.30 0.44 -18.96
CA ASP A 71 10.91 -0.57 -19.97
C ASP A 71 9.91 -1.63 -19.42
N LEU A 72 8.99 -1.20 -18.52
CA LEU A 72 8.01 -2.05 -17.90
C LEU A 72 6.60 -1.95 -18.51
N LEU A 73 6.40 -1.05 -19.47
CA LEU A 73 5.19 -0.99 -20.27
C LEU A 73 5.32 -1.88 -21.53
N PRO A 74 4.21 -2.37 -22.10
CA PRO A 74 4.24 -3.13 -23.35
C PRO A 74 4.91 -2.36 -24.47
N ASN A 75 5.55 -3.06 -25.41
CA ASN A 75 6.28 -2.44 -26.52
C ASN A 75 5.39 -1.51 -27.36
N ASN A 76 4.12 -1.88 -27.54
CA ASN A 76 3.11 -1.08 -28.22
C ASN A 76 2.00 -0.73 -27.23
N PHE A 77 1.99 0.48 -26.72
CA PHE A 77 0.94 0.95 -25.84
C PHE A 77 0.46 2.34 -26.22
N VAL A 78 -0.78 2.64 -25.85
CA VAL A 78 -1.38 3.96 -25.95
C VAL A 78 -2.05 4.30 -24.62
N ILE A 79 -1.79 5.48 -24.11
CA ILE A 79 -2.48 6.04 -22.95
C ILE A 79 -3.50 7.05 -23.45
N THR A 80 -4.77 6.73 -23.31
CA THR A 80 -5.88 7.62 -23.70
C THR A 80 -6.45 8.30 -22.47
N GLY A 81 -6.21 9.59 -22.32
CA GLY A 81 -6.92 10.41 -21.37
C GLY A 81 -8.36 10.68 -21.84
N SER A 82 -9.34 10.57 -20.96
CA SER A 82 -10.74 10.80 -21.31
C SER A 82 -11.50 11.58 -20.24
N ALA A 83 -12.25 12.59 -20.67
CA ALA A 83 -13.20 13.31 -19.82
C ALA A 83 -14.27 14.01 -20.69
N ARG A 84 -15.29 14.60 -20.05
CA ARG A 84 -16.40 15.31 -20.69
C ARG A 84 -16.02 16.68 -21.28
N ARG A 85 -14.87 17.22 -20.92
CA ARG A 85 -14.36 18.48 -21.46
C ARG A 85 -13.66 18.21 -22.79
N GLU A 86 -13.66 19.16 -23.68
CA GLU A 86 -13.08 19.06 -25.03
C GLU A 86 -11.76 19.87 -25.17
N PRO A 87 -10.68 19.58 -24.38
CA PRO A 87 -9.38 20.04 -24.81
C PRO A 87 -8.96 19.22 -26.05
N THR A 88 -8.12 19.78 -26.91
CA THR A 88 -7.39 18.95 -27.88
C THR A 88 -6.39 18.07 -27.15
N SER A 89 -5.87 17.04 -27.84
CA SER A 89 -4.84 16.18 -27.27
C SER A 89 -3.60 16.99 -26.83
N GLU A 90 -3.21 17.98 -27.62
CA GLU A 90 -2.09 18.88 -27.32
C GLU A 90 -2.36 19.73 -26.07
N GLN A 91 -3.53 20.33 -25.99
CA GLN A 91 -3.94 21.13 -24.82
C GLN A 91 -3.98 20.30 -23.53
N TRP A 92 -4.44 19.05 -23.61
CA TRP A 92 -4.41 18.15 -22.47
C TRP A 92 -2.96 17.81 -22.05
N LYS A 93 -2.09 17.48 -23.02
CA LYS A 93 -0.66 17.19 -22.76
C LYS A 93 0.04 18.35 -22.07
N GLU A 94 -0.24 19.60 -22.48
CA GLU A 94 0.30 20.81 -21.85
C GLU A 94 -0.07 20.92 -20.34
N THR A 95 -1.21 20.37 -19.92
CA THR A 95 -1.63 20.37 -18.50
C THR A 95 -0.92 19.35 -17.64
N LEU A 96 -0.25 18.36 -18.24
CA LEU A 96 0.37 17.25 -17.52
C LEU A 96 1.73 17.61 -16.89
N GLY A 97 2.43 18.60 -17.45
CA GLY A 97 3.79 18.96 -17.10
C GLY A 97 4.79 18.67 -18.21
N GLU A 98 6.08 18.77 -17.88
CA GLU A 98 7.15 18.54 -18.85
C GLU A 98 7.52 17.05 -18.92
N TYR A 99 7.33 16.46 -20.09
CA TYR A 99 7.74 15.08 -20.41
C TYR A 99 8.47 15.04 -21.74
N PRO A 100 9.36 14.06 -21.98
CA PRO A 100 10.01 13.85 -23.28
C PRO A 100 9.00 13.61 -24.38
N GLU A 101 9.30 14.11 -25.60
CA GLU A 101 8.40 13.94 -26.76
C GLU A 101 8.12 12.47 -27.07
N GLU A 102 9.11 11.61 -26.86
CA GLU A 102 8.98 10.16 -27.06
C GLU A 102 7.88 9.57 -26.19
N PHE A 103 7.75 10.00 -24.92
CA PHE A 103 6.66 9.57 -24.07
C PHE A 103 5.33 10.22 -24.47
N LEU A 104 5.35 11.52 -24.80
CA LEU A 104 4.15 12.26 -25.24
C LEU A 104 3.53 11.68 -26.51
N HIS A 105 4.27 11.01 -27.37
CA HIS A 105 3.73 10.32 -28.56
C HIS A 105 2.81 9.16 -28.21
N HIS A 106 2.96 8.56 -27.04
CA HIS A 106 2.06 7.49 -26.54
C HIS A 106 0.76 8.01 -25.91
N LEU A 107 0.66 9.33 -25.70
CA LEU A 107 -0.50 9.96 -25.07
C LEU A 107 -1.50 10.45 -26.13
N ASP A 108 -2.75 10.15 -25.94
CA ASP A 108 -3.88 10.69 -26.71
C ASP A 108 -4.99 11.17 -25.78
N TYR A 109 -5.90 12.01 -26.28
CA TYR A 109 -7.04 12.47 -25.51
C TYR A 109 -8.31 12.36 -26.33
N GLN A 110 -9.37 11.84 -25.69
CA GLN A 110 -10.69 11.73 -26.31
C GLN A 110 -11.77 12.26 -25.39
N CYS A 111 -12.64 13.10 -25.97
CA CYS A 111 -13.81 13.61 -25.26
C CYS A 111 -14.89 12.53 -25.22
N VAL A 112 -15.04 11.88 -24.06
CA VAL A 112 -16.02 10.83 -23.85
C VAL A 112 -16.80 11.09 -22.57
N ASP A 113 -18.11 10.95 -22.63
CA ASP A 113 -18.98 10.99 -21.45
C ASP A 113 -19.32 9.55 -21.01
N LEU A 114 -18.85 9.17 -19.82
CA LEU A 114 -19.17 7.86 -19.21
C LEU A 114 -20.67 7.63 -18.98
N ASP A 115 -21.49 8.68 -18.97
CA ASP A 115 -22.94 8.56 -18.87
C ASP A 115 -23.63 8.37 -20.24
N ASN A 116 -22.85 8.37 -21.34
CA ASN A 116 -23.36 8.20 -22.69
C ASN A 116 -22.64 7.05 -23.41
N VAL A 117 -23.33 5.92 -23.56
CA VAL A 117 -22.81 4.69 -24.19
C VAL A 117 -22.34 4.93 -25.64
N ASP A 118 -23.01 5.82 -26.39
CA ASP A 118 -22.63 6.05 -27.77
C ASP A 118 -21.26 6.75 -27.88
N THR A 119 -20.91 7.62 -26.92
CA THR A 119 -19.58 8.24 -26.90
C THR A 119 -18.49 7.23 -26.54
N LEU A 120 -18.81 6.24 -25.68
CA LEU A 120 -17.89 5.16 -25.31
C LEU A 120 -17.55 4.26 -26.51
N ARG A 121 -18.47 4.03 -27.43
CA ARG A 121 -18.25 3.22 -28.65
C ARG A 121 -17.25 3.87 -29.61
N HIS A 122 -16.94 5.14 -29.45
CA HIS A 122 -15.93 5.83 -30.24
C HIS A 122 -14.52 5.68 -29.69
N LEU A 123 -14.36 5.12 -28.49
CA LEU A 123 -13.02 4.78 -27.98
C LEU A 123 -12.39 3.75 -28.92
N PRO A 124 -11.10 3.89 -29.20
CA PRO A 124 -10.43 3.03 -30.17
C PRO A 124 -10.46 1.55 -29.74
N ASP A 125 -11.00 0.68 -30.59
CA ASP A 125 -11.04 -0.76 -30.43
C ASP A 125 -9.87 -1.45 -31.16
N TYR A 126 -8.77 -0.74 -31.38
CA TYR A 126 -7.59 -1.30 -32.04
C TYR A 126 -6.58 -1.91 -31.08
N LEU A 127 -6.90 -1.96 -29.80
CA LEU A 127 -6.01 -2.45 -28.76
C LEU A 127 -6.43 -3.86 -28.34
N GLN A 128 -5.48 -4.77 -28.31
CA GLN A 128 -5.76 -6.17 -27.94
C GLN A 128 -6.07 -6.32 -26.46
N ASP A 129 -5.36 -5.55 -25.58
CA ASP A 129 -5.60 -5.54 -24.15
C ASP A 129 -5.92 -4.11 -23.69
N ASN A 130 -6.97 -3.95 -22.90
CA ASN A 130 -7.42 -2.66 -22.41
C ASN A 130 -7.52 -2.63 -20.88
N THR A 131 -6.92 -1.61 -20.29
CA THR A 131 -7.08 -1.28 -18.87
C THR A 131 -7.83 0.05 -18.74
N TYR A 132 -9.03 -0.01 -18.17
CA TYR A 132 -9.92 1.15 -17.97
C TYR A 132 -9.79 1.63 -16.53
N PHE A 133 -9.15 2.78 -16.32
CA PHE A 133 -8.95 3.35 -15.00
C PHE A 133 -10.06 4.38 -14.69
N LEU A 134 -10.88 4.09 -13.67
CA LEU A 134 -11.96 4.99 -13.24
C LEU A 134 -11.44 6.02 -12.23
N SER A 135 -10.80 7.09 -12.73
CA SER A 135 -10.40 8.26 -11.94
C SER A 135 -11.53 9.30 -11.86
N VAL A 136 -12.71 8.83 -11.48
CA VAL A 136 -13.94 9.62 -11.38
C VAL A 136 -14.51 9.55 -9.96
N PRO A 137 -15.41 10.47 -9.57
CA PRO A 137 -16.08 10.39 -8.27
C PRO A 137 -16.78 9.04 -8.04
N PRO A 138 -16.76 8.50 -6.81
CA PRO A 138 -17.31 7.17 -6.51
C PRO A 138 -18.77 6.97 -6.88
N GLU A 139 -19.56 8.04 -6.86
CA GLU A 139 -20.98 8.04 -7.22
C GLU A 139 -21.21 7.68 -8.70
N ARG A 140 -20.16 7.74 -9.51
CA ARG A 140 -20.22 7.40 -10.94
C ARG A 140 -19.81 5.96 -11.24
N TYR A 141 -19.23 5.22 -10.31
CA TYR A 141 -18.70 3.87 -10.57
C TYR A 141 -19.77 2.94 -11.12
N GLU A 142 -20.96 2.92 -10.52
CA GLU A 142 -22.07 2.07 -10.97
C GLU A 142 -22.42 2.30 -12.45
N ASN A 143 -22.77 3.56 -12.79
CA ASN A 143 -23.12 3.90 -14.17
C ASN A 143 -21.95 3.69 -15.13
N SER A 144 -20.74 4.00 -14.71
CA SER A 144 -19.55 3.79 -15.54
C SER A 144 -19.37 2.30 -15.92
N ILE A 145 -19.53 1.38 -14.95
CA ILE A 145 -19.39 -0.06 -15.17
C ILE A 145 -20.48 -0.57 -16.09
N ILE A 146 -21.73 -0.16 -15.88
CA ILE A 146 -22.86 -0.54 -16.72
C ILE A 146 -22.63 -0.08 -18.16
N ASN A 147 -22.32 1.20 -18.34
CA ASN A 147 -22.16 1.80 -19.67
C ASN A 147 -20.92 1.26 -20.42
N LEU A 148 -19.81 1.01 -19.71
CA LEU A 148 -18.65 0.32 -20.29
C LEU A 148 -18.99 -1.09 -20.77
N LYS A 149 -19.84 -1.82 -20.05
CA LYS A 149 -20.30 -3.13 -20.49
C LYS A 149 -21.25 -3.03 -21.69
N GLU A 150 -22.20 -2.10 -21.66
CA GLU A 150 -23.16 -1.89 -22.75
C GLU A 150 -22.52 -1.35 -24.04
N SER A 151 -21.39 -0.64 -23.93
CA SER A 151 -20.63 -0.17 -25.10
C SER A 151 -19.88 -1.28 -25.84
N GLY A 152 -19.72 -2.46 -25.21
CA GLY A 152 -18.95 -3.60 -25.76
C GLY A 152 -17.48 -3.62 -25.34
N LEU A 153 -16.96 -2.56 -24.69
CA LEU A 153 -15.55 -2.46 -24.31
C LEU A 153 -15.08 -3.53 -23.28
N LEU A 154 -16.03 -4.15 -22.56
CA LEU A 154 -15.75 -5.17 -21.53
C LEU A 154 -16.21 -6.57 -21.93
N GLU A 155 -16.36 -6.85 -23.23
CA GLU A 155 -16.84 -8.16 -23.70
C GLU A 155 -15.86 -9.29 -23.44
N ASP A 156 -14.56 -9.07 -23.72
CA ASP A 156 -13.55 -10.09 -23.50
C ASP A 156 -12.96 -9.98 -22.09
N PRO A 157 -13.27 -10.92 -21.19
CA PRO A 157 -12.79 -10.87 -19.81
C PRO A 157 -11.32 -11.26 -19.64
N GLU A 158 -10.64 -11.74 -20.67
CA GLU A 158 -9.21 -11.99 -20.63
C GLU A 158 -8.40 -10.74 -20.99
N ARG A 159 -9.00 -9.83 -21.75
CA ARG A 159 -8.32 -8.66 -22.34
C ARG A 159 -8.79 -7.32 -21.82
N SER A 160 -9.92 -7.27 -21.10
CA SER A 160 -10.44 -6.01 -20.57
C SER A 160 -10.42 -6.01 -19.04
N ARG A 161 -9.87 -4.94 -18.46
CA ARG A 161 -9.70 -4.76 -17.02
C ARG A 161 -10.26 -3.41 -16.59
N VAL A 162 -10.89 -3.36 -15.44
CA VAL A 162 -11.42 -2.13 -14.84
C VAL A 162 -10.73 -1.90 -13.51
N VAL A 163 -10.05 -0.76 -13.38
CA VAL A 163 -9.40 -0.33 -12.15
C VAL A 163 -10.31 0.65 -11.43
N ILE A 164 -10.66 0.33 -10.20
CA ILE A 164 -11.58 1.10 -9.36
C ILE A 164 -10.82 1.63 -8.16
N GLU A 165 -10.84 2.95 -7.99
CA GLU A 165 -10.24 3.66 -6.87
C GLU A 165 -11.07 3.58 -5.58
N LYS A 166 -10.42 3.84 -4.47
CA LYS A 166 -11.14 4.05 -3.21
C LYS A 166 -11.95 5.36 -3.24
N PRO A 167 -13.08 5.42 -2.52
CA PRO A 167 -13.72 4.36 -1.75
C PRO A 167 -14.59 3.43 -2.62
N PHE A 168 -14.58 2.14 -2.28
CA PHE A 168 -15.51 1.17 -2.83
C PHE A 168 -16.77 1.11 -1.94
N GLY A 169 -17.68 2.08 -2.15
CA GLY A 169 -18.77 2.38 -1.24
C GLY A 169 -18.30 3.18 0.00
N HIS A 170 -19.24 3.77 0.71
CA HIS A 170 -19.00 4.57 1.93
C HIS A 170 -19.42 3.84 3.22
N ASP A 171 -20.21 2.79 3.12
CA ASP A 171 -20.63 1.87 4.16
C ASP A 171 -20.84 0.46 3.62
N TYR A 172 -21.17 -0.49 4.48
CA TYR A 172 -21.41 -1.88 4.08
C TYR A 172 -22.49 -2.00 2.99
N LYS A 173 -23.62 -1.28 3.13
CA LYS A 173 -24.74 -1.39 2.17
C LYS A 173 -24.37 -0.89 0.78
N SER A 174 -23.72 0.26 0.71
CA SER A 174 -23.27 0.84 -0.56
C SER A 174 -22.15 0.02 -1.20
N ALA A 175 -21.25 -0.56 -0.40
CA ALA A 175 -20.22 -1.46 -0.90
C ALA A 175 -20.81 -2.77 -1.43
N ASP A 176 -21.77 -3.36 -0.72
CA ASP A 176 -22.48 -4.58 -1.14
C ASP A 176 -23.30 -4.35 -2.40
N HIS A 177 -23.99 -3.21 -2.49
CA HIS A 177 -24.69 -2.79 -3.70
C HIS A 177 -23.75 -2.66 -4.90
N LEU A 178 -22.66 -1.88 -4.76
CA LEU A 178 -21.67 -1.71 -5.82
C LEU A 178 -21.02 -3.05 -6.21
N GLN A 179 -20.72 -3.92 -5.23
CA GLN A 179 -20.22 -5.28 -5.49
C GLN A 179 -21.23 -6.10 -6.30
N SER A 180 -22.52 -5.97 -6.00
CA SER A 180 -23.57 -6.70 -6.75
C SER A 180 -23.67 -6.20 -8.19
N VAL A 181 -23.50 -4.91 -8.45
CA VAL A 181 -23.43 -4.32 -9.79
C VAL A 181 -22.20 -4.86 -10.53
N VAL A 182 -21.03 -4.78 -9.92
CA VAL A 182 -19.77 -5.29 -10.48
C VAL A 182 -19.93 -6.77 -10.88
N SER A 183 -20.44 -7.60 -9.97
CA SER A 183 -20.57 -9.06 -10.21
C SER A 183 -21.59 -9.43 -11.28
N ARG A 184 -22.56 -8.57 -11.60
CA ARG A 184 -23.51 -8.78 -12.71
C ARG A 184 -22.91 -8.50 -14.07
N HIS A 185 -21.97 -7.56 -14.18
CA HIS A 185 -21.46 -7.04 -15.44
C HIS A 185 -20.05 -7.51 -15.76
N LEU A 186 -19.24 -7.85 -14.72
CA LEU A 186 -17.83 -8.19 -14.83
C LEU A 186 -17.51 -9.52 -14.15
N ARG A 187 -16.52 -10.24 -14.66
CA ARG A 187 -15.88 -11.33 -13.93
C ARG A 187 -14.85 -10.77 -12.96
N GLU A 188 -14.64 -11.45 -11.82
CA GLU A 188 -13.70 -10.95 -10.79
C GLU A 188 -12.31 -10.66 -11.35
N LYS A 189 -11.81 -11.48 -12.27
CA LYS A 189 -10.51 -11.27 -12.93
C LYS A 189 -10.39 -10.00 -13.78
N GLN A 190 -11.51 -9.34 -14.10
CA GLN A 190 -11.52 -8.06 -14.79
C GLN A 190 -11.45 -6.86 -13.82
N VAL A 191 -11.58 -7.08 -12.51
CA VAL A 191 -11.82 -6.02 -11.54
C VAL A 191 -10.62 -5.85 -10.62
N TYR A 192 -10.01 -4.67 -10.65
CA TYR A 192 -8.86 -4.27 -9.86
C TYR A 192 -9.28 -3.18 -8.88
N ARG A 193 -9.57 -3.56 -7.63
CA ARG A 193 -9.86 -2.61 -6.55
C ARG A 193 -8.56 -2.23 -5.92
N ILE A 194 -8.11 -1.03 -6.16
CA ILE A 194 -6.78 -0.60 -5.73
C ILE A 194 -6.79 0.13 -4.40
N ASP A 195 -5.77 -0.17 -3.61
CA ASP A 195 -5.35 0.59 -2.43
C ASP A 195 -3.85 0.86 -2.55
N HIS A 196 -3.48 2.12 -2.72
CA HIS A 196 -2.09 2.52 -2.96
C HIS A 196 -1.12 2.13 -1.82
N TYR A 197 -1.63 1.82 -0.61
CA TYR A 197 -0.79 1.24 0.46
C TYR A 197 -0.29 -0.15 0.08
N LEU A 198 -1.13 -0.97 -0.55
CA LEU A 198 -0.75 -2.32 -0.98
C LEU A 198 0.27 -2.33 -2.12
N GLY A 199 0.34 -1.25 -2.90
CA GLY A 199 1.37 -1.06 -3.91
C GLY A 199 2.75 -0.72 -3.36
N LYS A 200 2.90 -0.42 -2.06
CA LYS A 200 4.19 -0.05 -1.46
C LYS A 200 5.03 -1.28 -1.12
N ASP A 201 6.29 -1.28 -1.53
CA ASP A 201 7.24 -2.36 -1.21
C ASP A 201 7.36 -2.61 0.30
N THR A 202 7.32 -1.54 1.10
CA THR A 202 7.39 -1.62 2.55
C THR A 202 6.21 -2.35 3.18
N VAL A 203 5.02 -2.24 2.59
CA VAL A 203 3.83 -2.98 3.02
C VAL A 203 3.93 -4.44 2.56
N ASN A 204 4.36 -4.69 1.34
CA ASN A 204 4.58 -6.05 0.83
C ASN A 204 5.70 -6.78 1.60
N ASN A 205 6.68 -6.03 2.11
CA ASN A 205 7.73 -6.60 2.95
C ASN A 205 7.20 -7.25 4.25
N ILE A 206 6.01 -6.89 4.71
CA ILE A 206 5.38 -7.57 5.86
C ILE A 206 5.25 -9.07 5.59
N LEU A 207 4.82 -9.46 4.39
CA LEU A 207 4.68 -10.87 4.00
C LEU A 207 6.03 -11.57 3.94
N ALA A 208 7.02 -10.93 3.31
CA ALA A 208 8.39 -11.46 3.23
C ALA A 208 8.99 -11.61 4.64
N THR A 209 8.88 -10.59 5.48
CA THR A 209 9.39 -10.62 6.86
C THR A 209 8.77 -11.76 7.67
N ARG A 210 7.48 -11.99 7.54
CA ARG A 210 6.78 -13.05 8.26
C ARG A 210 7.12 -14.43 7.71
N PHE A 211 6.93 -14.65 6.42
CA PHE A 211 6.86 -16.00 5.85
C PHE A 211 8.18 -16.53 5.29
N SER A 212 9.23 -15.71 5.24
CA SER A 212 10.58 -16.19 4.89
C SER A 212 11.49 -16.40 6.10
N ASN A 213 11.04 -16.09 7.32
CA ASN A 213 11.89 -16.11 8.52
C ASN A 213 11.38 -17.05 9.61
N ILE A 214 12.08 -18.17 9.79
CA ILE A 214 11.78 -19.14 10.85
C ILE A 214 11.95 -18.56 12.26
N LEU A 215 12.70 -17.48 12.40
CA LEU A 215 12.89 -16.78 13.67
C LEU A 215 11.65 -15.99 14.09
N LEU A 216 10.92 -15.43 13.15
CA LEU A 216 9.83 -14.48 13.43
C LEU A 216 8.45 -15.13 13.48
N GLU A 217 8.09 -15.94 12.50
CA GLU A 217 6.74 -16.50 12.39
C GLU A 217 6.28 -17.30 13.62
N PRO A 218 7.14 -18.10 14.31
CA PRO A 218 6.73 -18.79 15.55
C PRO A 218 6.34 -17.85 16.69
N LEU A 219 6.87 -16.62 16.71
CA LEU A 219 6.54 -15.61 17.72
C LEU A 219 5.27 -14.82 17.38
N TRP A 220 4.74 -14.96 16.17
CA TRP A 220 3.68 -14.13 15.60
C TRP A 220 2.28 -14.60 15.98
N ASN A 221 2.02 -14.69 17.30
CA ASN A 221 0.75 -15.18 17.83
C ASN A 221 0.52 -14.75 19.29
N ARG A 222 -0.67 -14.99 19.79
CA ARG A 222 -1.12 -14.64 21.17
C ARG A 222 -0.26 -15.20 22.31
N ASN A 223 0.55 -16.23 22.07
CA ASN A 223 1.38 -16.80 23.13
C ASN A 223 2.57 -15.88 23.44
N TYR A 224 3.06 -15.14 22.45
CA TYR A 224 4.24 -14.30 22.56
C TYR A 224 3.96 -12.81 22.39
N VAL A 225 2.95 -12.43 21.59
CA VAL A 225 2.58 -11.03 21.35
C VAL A 225 1.69 -10.53 22.50
N GLU A 226 2.07 -9.40 23.10
CA GLU A 226 1.28 -8.68 24.09
C GLU A 226 0.23 -7.80 23.41
N GLU A 227 0.68 -6.97 22.46
CA GLU A 227 -0.17 -6.09 21.65
C GLU A 227 0.45 -5.78 20.30
N VAL A 228 -0.39 -5.37 19.35
CA VAL A 228 0.00 -4.80 18.07
C VAL A 228 -0.47 -3.36 18.01
N GLN A 229 0.40 -2.44 17.60
CA GLN A 229 0.05 -1.04 17.40
C GLN A 229 0.22 -0.68 15.93
N ILE A 230 -0.76 0.01 15.33
CA ILE A 230 -0.74 0.46 13.94
C ILE A 230 -1.01 1.96 13.92
N PHE A 231 -0.01 2.72 13.53
CA PHE A 231 -0.07 4.17 13.40
C PHE A 231 -0.13 4.56 11.93
N ALA A 232 -1.02 5.49 11.59
CA ALA A 232 -1.08 6.12 10.26
C ALA A 232 -1.41 7.60 10.44
N THR A 233 -0.40 8.42 10.66
CA THR A 233 -0.53 9.83 11.03
C THR A 233 0.06 10.76 9.99
N GLU A 234 -0.51 11.95 9.86
CA GLU A 234 -0.10 13.00 8.93
C GLU A 234 0.11 14.33 9.69
N THR A 235 1.16 15.07 9.33
CA THR A 235 1.47 16.37 9.96
C THR A 235 0.68 17.54 9.36
N PHE A 236 0.04 17.35 8.22
CA PHE A 236 -0.74 18.35 7.49
C PHE A 236 -2.25 18.14 7.70
N GLY A 237 -3.03 19.18 7.38
CA GLY A 237 -4.51 19.18 7.43
C GLY A 237 -5.16 18.63 6.14
N CYS A 238 -6.34 19.16 5.78
CA CYS A 238 -7.05 18.71 4.60
C CYS A 238 -6.55 19.35 3.28
N GLU A 239 -5.81 20.47 3.37
CA GLU A 239 -5.09 21.10 2.25
C GLU A 239 -5.91 21.25 0.95
N GLY A 240 -7.07 21.92 1.03
CA GLY A 240 -7.95 22.18 -0.10
C GLY A 240 -8.83 20.98 -0.51
N ARG A 241 -8.80 19.87 0.23
CA ARG A 241 -9.67 18.69 0.04
C ARG A 241 -10.76 18.58 1.11
N SER A 242 -11.07 19.67 1.76
CA SER A 242 -11.99 19.70 2.91
C SER A 242 -13.38 19.17 2.58
N GLN A 243 -13.93 19.48 1.40
CA GLN A 243 -15.24 18.96 0.96
C GLN A 243 -15.26 17.43 0.87
N TYR A 244 -14.21 16.81 0.32
CA TYR A 244 -14.09 15.37 0.31
C TYR A 244 -13.97 14.82 1.74
N TYR A 245 -13.15 15.49 2.57
CA TYR A 245 -12.89 15.03 3.92
C TYR A 245 -14.12 15.12 4.84
N GLU A 246 -14.99 16.10 4.61
CA GLU A 246 -16.28 16.22 5.30
C GLU A 246 -17.16 14.97 5.14
N THR A 247 -17.08 14.30 4.01
CA THR A 247 -17.83 13.07 3.75
C THR A 247 -17.12 11.80 4.23
N ALA A 248 -15.80 11.79 4.24
CA ALA A 248 -14.99 10.62 4.57
C ALA A 248 -14.59 10.57 6.05
N GLY A 249 -13.98 11.62 6.56
CA GLY A 249 -13.37 11.65 7.88
C GLY A 249 -12.26 10.61 8.07
N ALA A 250 -11.59 10.63 9.20
CA ALA A 250 -10.45 9.76 9.48
C ALA A 250 -10.79 8.26 9.43
N VAL A 251 -12.03 7.89 9.77
CA VAL A 251 -12.46 6.49 9.81
C VAL A 251 -12.55 5.91 8.40
N ARG A 252 -13.28 6.56 7.48
CA ARG A 252 -13.44 6.05 6.11
C ARG A 252 -12.19 6.27 5.27
N ASP A 253 -11.47 7.40 5.49
CA ASP A 253 -10.29 7.70 4.69
C ASP A 253 -9.09 6.81 5.02
N MET A 254 -8.92 6.41 6.29
CA MET A 254 -7.74 5.71 6.75
C MET A 254 -8.02 4.34 7.39
N LEU A 255 -8.94 4.26 8.35
CA LEU A 255 -9.17 3.03 9.09
C LEU A 255 -9.80 1.96 8.22
N GLN A 256 -10.92 2.28 7.58
CA GLN A 256 -11.78 1.35 6.85
C GLN A 256 -11.09 0.72 5.62
N ASN A 257 -9.96 1.27 5.18
CA ASN A 257 -9.16 0.77 4.07
C ASN A 257 -7.70 0.49 4.50
N HIS A 258 -6.82 1.47 4.46
CA HIS A 258 -5.38 1.31 4.64
C HIS A 258 -4.99 0.58 5.93
N ILE A 259 -5.53 1.00 7.07
CA ILE A 259 -5.19 0.39 8.37
C ILE A 259 -5.71 -1.06 8.44
N LEU A 260 -6.93 -1.32 7.97
CA LEU A 260 -7.45 -2.68 7.93
C LEU A 260 -6.68 -3.58 6.95
N GLN A 261 -6.16 -3.05 5.85
CA GLN A 261 -5.28 -3.81 4.95
C GLN A 261 -3.96 -4.18 5.64
N VAL A 262 -3.32 -3.23 6.31
CA VAL A 262 -2.09 -3.49 7.08
C VAL A 262 -2.37 -4.50 8.21
N LEU A 263 -3.46 -4.31 8.96
CA LEU A 263 -3.88 -5.27 10.00
C LEU A 263 -4.07 -6.67 9.42
N ALA A 264 -4.73 -6.79 8.28
CA ALA A 264 -4.96 -8.08 7.64
C ALA A 264 -3.64 -8.78 7.25
N LEU A 265 -2.66 -8.04 6.70
CA LEU A 265 -1.33 -8.59 6.37
C LEU A 265 -0.55 -9.01 7.61
N ILE A 266 -0.66 -8.25 8.70
CA ILE A 266 -0.05 -8.58 10.00
C ILE A 266 -0.68 -9.83 10.61
N ALA A 267 -2.01 -9.98 10.50
CA ALA A 267 -2.75 -10.97 11.25
C ALA A 267 -3.09 -12.26 10.48
N MET A 268 -2.93 -12.28 9.15
CA MET A 268 -3.30 -13.44 8.32
C MET A 268 -2.43 -14.67 8.61
N GLU A 269 -2.97 -15.85 8.30
CA GLU A 269 -2.18 -17.08 8.23
C GLU A 269 -1.28 -17.08 6.98
N ALA A 270 -0.25 -17.92 6.98
CA ALA A 270 0.57 -18.11 5.80
C ALA A 270 -0.28 -18.64 4.63
N PRO A 271 -0.30 -17.96 3.47
CA PRO A 271 -1.04 -18.45 2.33
C PRO A 271 -0.40 -19.72 1.78
N CYS A 272 -1.17 -20.61 1.19
CA CYS A 272 -0.61 -21.85 0.61
C CYS A 272 0.25 -21.60 -0.63
N ARG A 273 0.10 -20.45 -1.27
CA ARG A 273 0.94 -19.92 -2.35
C ARG A 273 0.95 -18.38 -2.28
N MET A 274 2.04 -17.79 -2.76
CA MET A 274 2.20 -16.33 -2.85
C MET A 274 1.51 -15.80 -4.12
N ASP A 275 0.21 -16.09 -4.26
CA ASP A 275 -0.64 -15.53 -5.30
C ASP A 275 -1.75 -14.66 -4.69
N ALA A 276 -2.26 -13.72 -5.49
CA ALA A 276 -3.25 -12.75 -5.05
C ALA A 276 -4.53 -13.39 -4.49
N LYS A 277 -4.97 -14.52 -5.05
CA LYS A 277 -6.18 -15.24 -4.62
C LYS A 277 -6.02 -15.80 -3.20
N GLU A 278 -4.91 -16.47 -2.93
CA GLU A 278 -4.65 -17.07 -1.61
C GLU A 278 -4.37 -15.99 -0.56
N ILE A 279 -3.65 -14.93 -0.91
CA ILE A 279 -3.44 -13.77 -0.01
C ILE A 279 -4.80 -13.14 0.34
N ARG A 280 -5.66 -12.87 -0.64
CA ARG A 280 -7.00 -12.33 -0.39
C ARG A 280 -7.85 -13.23 0.50
N ARG A 281 -7.75 -14.56 0.31
CA ARG A 281 -8.48 -15.54 1.13
C ARG A 281 -8.07 -15.44 2.60
N GLU A 282 -6.77 -15.39 2.88
CA GLU A 282 -6.30 -15.27 4.26
C GLU A 282 -6.63 -13.90 4.88
N LYS A 283 -6.50 -12.81 4.13
CA LYS A 283 -6.96 -11.48 4.57
C LYS A 283 -8.46 -11.46 4.91
N THR A 284 -9.28 -12.08 4.09
CA THR A 284 -10.74 -12.15 4.31
C THR A 284 -11.07 -12.87 5.62
N LYS A 285 -10.38 -13.96 5.95
CA LYS A 285 -10.58 -14.65 7.24
C LYS A 285 -10.27 -13.76 8.44
N VAL A 286 -9.21 -12.97 8.36
CA VAL A 286 -8.86 -12.01 9.40
C VAL A 286 -9.93 -10.94 9.54
N LEU A 287 -10.32 -10.31 8.44
CA LEU A 287 -11.31 -9.22 8.46
C LEU A 287 -12.67 -9.70 8.96
N ALA A 288 -13.08 -10.92 8.58
CA ALA A 288 -14.34 -11.54 9.07
C ALA A 288 -14.30 -11.84 10.57
N ALA A 289 -13.12 -12.08 11.14
CA ALA A 289 -12.92 -12.30 12.57
C ALA A 289 -12.59 -11.02 13.35
N THR A 290 -12.48 -9.87 12.67
CA THR A 290 -12.12 -8.60 13.30
C THR A 290 -13.36 -7.92 13.88
N ARG A 291 -13.26 -7.50 15.13
CA ARG A 291 -14.27 -6.69 15.80
C ARG A 291 -13.68 -5.44 16.44
N LEU A 292 -14.50 -4.41 16.55
CA LEU A 292 -14.17 -3.22 17.31
C LEU A 292 -14.20 -3.51 18.80
N GLY A 293 -13.26 -2.97 19.57
CA GLY A 293 -13.30 -2.92 21.02
C GLY A 293 -14.40 -1.98 21.53
N LYS A 294 -14.45 -1.80 22.84
CA LYS A 294 -15.54 -1.01 23.46
C LYS A 294 -15.49 0.47 23.12
N ASP A 295 -14.29 1.01 23.00
CA ASP A 295 -14.09 2.46 22.92
C ASP A 295 -13.30 2.83 21.66
N MET A 296 -13.84 3.79 20.91
CA MET A 296 -13.14 4.53 19.86
C MET A 296 -13.17 6.02 20.22
N ILE A 297 -12.00 6.62 20.27
CA ILE A 297 -11.84 8.05 20.51
C ILE A 297 -11.82 8.74 19.15
N LEU A 298 -12.71 9.67 18.94
CA LEU A 298 -12.78 10.52 17.76
C LEU A 298 -12.49 11.96 18.16
N GLY A 299 -11.80 12.69 17.29
CA GLY A 299 -11.46 14.07 17.53
C GLY A 299 -11.27 14.87 16.25
N GLN A 300 -11.12 16.18 16.40
CA GLN A 300 -10.78 17.09 15.32
C GLN A 300 -9.54 17.92 15.71
N TYR A 301 -8.67 18.26 14.75
CA TYR A 301 -7.65 19.25 15.03
C TYR A 301 -8.29 20.65 15.14
N GLU A 302 -7.67 21.51 15.92
CA GLU A 302 -8.25 22.77 16.41
C GLU A 302 -8.73 23.68 15.27
N THR A 303 -7.98 23.78 14.17
CA THR A 303 -8.27 24.67 13.06
C THR A 303 -9.18 24.06 11.98
N TYR A 304 -9.64 22.81 12.13
CA TYR A 304 -10.42 22.10 11.10
C TYR A 304 -11.65 22.88 10.63
N LYS A 305 -12.43 23.39 11.58
CA LYS A 305 -13.68 24.13 11.28
C LYS A 305 -13.45 25.50 10.64
N SER A 306 -12.21 25.95 10.58
CA SER A 306 -11.81 27.19 9.95
C SER A 306 -11.31 26.99 8.52
N GLU A 307 -11.20 25.73 8.06
CA GLU A 307 -10.79 25.45 6.69
C GLU A 307 -11.91 25.75 5.68
N GLU A 308 -11.51 26.20 4.50
CA GLU A 308 -12.45 26.51 3.42
C GLU A 308 -13.23 25.24 3.02
N GLY A 309 -14.57 25.34 2.96
CA GLY A 309 -15.45 24.25 2.60
C GLY A 309 -15.85 23.30 3.72
N VAL A 310 -15.42 23.58 4.97
CA VAL A 310 -15.86 22.84 6.16
C VAL A 310 -17.07 23.54 6.81
N ASP A 311 -18.08 22.77 7.19
CA ASP A 311 -19.21 23.30 7.98
C ASP A 311 -18.70 23.73 9.37
N PRO A 312 -18.95 24.96 9.82
CA PRO A 312 -18.59 25.43 11.16
C PRO A 312 -19.11 24.55 12.31
N ASN A 313 -20.18 23.77 12.06
CA ASN A 313 -20.76 22.83 13.01
C ASN A 313 -20.32 21.38 12.73
N SER A 314 -19.37 21.16 11.83
CA SER A 314 -18.91 19.80 11.49
C SER A 314 -18.49 19.00 12.72
N ASN A 315 -18.89 17.74 12.73
CA ASN A 315 -18.44 16.72 13.67
C ASN A 315 -17.63 15.62 13.00
N THR A 316 -17.21 15.85 11.74
CA THR A 316 -16.40 14.88 10.98
C THR A 316 -15.05 14.67 11.66
N PRO A 317 -14.70 13.44 12.08
CA PRO A 317 -13.46 13.19 12.82
C PRO A 317 -12.25 13.31 11.88
N THR A 318 -11.26 14.11 12.32
CA THR A 318 -9.94 14.18 11.69
C THR A 318 -8.89 13.37 12.43
N PHE A 319 -9.29 12.77 13.54
CA PHE A 319 -8.52 11.86 14.39
C PHE A 319 -9.41 10.70 14.82
N ALA A 320 -8.83 9.49 14.82
CA ALA A 320 -9.46 8.30 15.36
C ALA A 320 -8.42 7.40 16.04
N ALA A 321 -8.71 6.96 17.25
CA ALA A 321 -7.91 5.97 17.96
C ALA A 321 -8.83 4.95 18.64
N GLY A 322 -8.41 3.68 18.64
CA GLY A 322 -9.22 2.63 19.25
C GLY A 322 -8.48 1.30 19.26
N THR A 323 -9.20 0.28 19.69
CA THR A 323 -8.67 -1.08 19.77
C THR A 323 -9.53 -2.00 18.92
N LEU A 324 -8.91 -2.79 18.06
CA LEU A 324 -9.52 -3.89 17.34
C LEU A 324 -9.07 -5.22 17.96
N TYR A 325 -9.87 -6.25 17.79
CA TYR A 325 -9.53 -7.62 18.17
C TYR A 325 -9.82 -8.54 17.00
N VAL A 326 -8.97 -9.57 16.85
CA VAL A 326 -9.14 -10.61 15.83
C VAL A 326 -9.48 -11.90 16.58
N ASP A 327 -10.76 -12.30 16.55
CA ASP A 327 -11.29 -13.43 17.30
C ASP A 327 -11.02 -14.75 16.57
N ASN A 328 -9.76 -15.15 16.56
CA ASN A 328 -9.28 -16.43 16.01
C ASN A 328 -8.24 -17.08 16.93
N TRP A 329 -7.83 -18.32 16.61
CA TRP A 329 -6.87 -19.07 17.44
C TRP A 329 -5.51 -18.39 17.59
N ARG A 330 -5.06 -17.65 16.57
CA ARG A 330 -3.76 -16.98 16.57
C ARG A 330 -3.75 -15.73 17.45
N TRP A 331 -4.85 -14.97 17.48
CA TRP A 331 -4.87 -13.60 18.00
C TRP A 331 -5.86 -13.36 19.16
N GLU A 332 -6.65 -14.34 19.53
CA GLU A 332 -7.65 -14.17 20.58
C GLU A 332 -7.03 -13.54 21.84
N GLY A 333 -7.63 -12.43 22.30
CA GLY A 333 -7.18 -11.65 23.45
C GLY A 333 -6.07 -10.63 23.19
N VAL A 334 -5.39 -10.65 22.02
CA VAL A 334 -4.37 -9.64 21.67
C VAL A 334 -5.03 -8.36 21.17
N PRO A 335 -4.81 -7.19 21.82
CA PRO A 335 -5.30 -5.92 21.34
C PRO A 335 -4.49 -5.42 20.13
N PHE A 336 -5.19 -5.02 19.08
CA PHE A 336 -4.65 -4.26 17.96
C PHE A 336 -5.02 -2.79 18.16
N ARG A 337 -4.10 -2.00 18.68
CA ARG A 337 -4.30 -0.58 18.90
C ARG A 337 -4.04 0.19 17.61
N ILE A 338 -5.03 0.96 17.20
CA ILE A 338 -4.96 1.77 15.99
C ILE A 338 -5.01 3.24 16.33
N LEU A 339 -4.27 4.04 15.57
CA LEU A 339 -4.29 5.49 15.65
C LEU A 339 -4.08 6.10 14.26
N THR A 340 -4.97 7.00 13.89
CA THR A 340 -4.82 7.82 12.68
C THR A 340 -5.25 9.25 12.96
N GLY A 341 -4.66 10.21 12.29
CA GLY A 341 -5.05 11.62 12.44
C GLY A 341 -4.25 12.55 11.56
N LYS A 342 -4.87 13.69 11.27
CA LYS A 342 -4.24 14.84 10.60
C LYS A 342 -3.76 15.86 11.62
N CYS A 343 -2.84 16.75 11.20
CA CYS A 343 -2.18 17.73 12.06
C CYS A 343 -1.53 17.13 13.31
N MET A 344 -1.01 15.91 13.19
CA MET A 344 -0.29 15.23 14.25
C MET A 344 1.15 15.73 14.37
N PRO A 345 1.78 15.65 15.56
CA PRO A 345 3.17 16.08 15.75
C PRO A 345 4.17 15.36 14.85
N TYR A 346 3.88 14.11 14.48
CA TYR A 346 4.70 13.26 13.61
C TYR A 346 3.83 12.61 12.54
N GLY A 347 4.31 12.65 11.29
CA GLY A 347 3.70 11.91 10.18
C GLY A 347 4.40 10.57 10.02
N CYS A 348 3.66 9.48 10.13
CA CYS A 348 4.22 8.14 9.91
C CYS A 348 3.15 7.09 9.63
N VAL A 349 3.60 6.04 8.94
CA VAL A 349 2.90 4.75 8.95
C VAL A 349 3.84 3.73 9.57
N GLU A 350 3.44 3.18 10.70
CA GLU A 350 4.29 2.31 11.50
C GLU A 350 3.48 1.21 12.16
N VAL A 351 4.05 0.01 12.20
CA VAL A 351 3.54 -1.13 12.96
C VAL A 351 4.52 -1.48 14.06
N VAL A 352 4.04 -1.57 15.30
CA VAL A 352 4.83 -2.03 16.44
C VAL A 352 4.19 -3.31 16.98
N ILE A 353 4.97 -4.37 17.08
CA ILE A 353 4.57 -5.64 17.69
C ILE A 353 5.34 -5.75 18.99
N LYS A 354 4.64 -5.56 20.09
CA LYS A 354 5.20 -5.69 21.43
C LYS A 354 5.10 -7.15 21.89
N LEU A 355 6.21 -7.70 22.32
CA LEU A 355 6.27 -9.06 22.86
C LEU A 355 5.96 -9.04 24.35
N LYS A 356 5.46 -10.16 24.85
CA LYS A 356 5.21 -10.35 26.29
C LYS A 356 6.53 -10.39 27.07
N SER A 357 6.51 -9.84 28.26
CA SER A 357 7.64 -9.97 29.17
C SER A 357 7.91 -11.44 29.52
N PRO A 358 9.18 -11.81 29.80
CA PRO A 358 9.52 -13.14 30.31
C PRO A 358 8.68 -13.47 31.55
N PRO A 359 8.24 -14.73 31.70
CA PRO A 359 7.41 -15.15 32.85
C PRO A 359 8.15 -15.01 34.19
N GLN A 360 9.47 -15.08 34.15
CA GLN A 360 10.33 -14.86 35.32
C GLN A 360 11.24 -13.65 35.07
N GLN A 361 11.05 -12.60 35.84
CA GLN A 361 11.83 -11.37 35.76
C GLN A 361 13.07 -11.47 36.66
N LEU A 362 14.21 -11.83 36.07
CA LEU A 362 15.46 -12.09 36.77
C LEU A 362 16.33 -10.83 37.00
N PHE A 363 16.06 -9.76 36.26
CA PHE A 363 16.83 -8.52 36.32
C PHE A 363 16.00 -7.44 37.01
N GLU A 364 16.32 -7.18 38.29
CA GLU A 364 15.59 -6.21 39.11
C GLU A 364 15.66 -4.80 38.52
N GLY A 365 14.51 -4.11 38.48
CA GLY A 365 14.42 -2.73 37.99
C GLY A 365 14.47 -2.60 36.46
N HIS A 366 14.63 -3.68 35.70
CA HIS A 366 14.61 -3.65 34.26
C HIS A 366 13.16 -3.73 33.73
N GLU A 367 12.84 -2.80 32.80
CA GLU A 367 11.57 -2.80 32.07
C GLU A 367 11.76 -3.57 30.75
N TYR A 368 11.22 -4.76 30.67
CA TYR A 368 11.30 -5.61 29.49
C TYR A 368 10.47 -5.01 28.36
N ASN A 369 11.12 -4.81 27.19
CA ASN A 369 10.51 -4.05 26.10
C ASN A 369 10.87 -4.63 24.74
N ASP A 370 10.90 -5.95 24.62
CA ASP A 370 11.13 -6.64 23.37
C ASP A 370 10.04 -6.31 22.36
N ARG A 371 10.43 -5.85 21.19
CA ARG A 371 9.48 -5.48 20.14
C ARG A 371 10.06 -5.52 18.74
N ILE A 372 9.18 -5.69 17.77
CA ILE A 372 9.45 -5.56 16.35
C ILE A 372 8.78 -4.27 15.88
N VAL A 373 9.54 -3.41 15.20
CA VAL A 373 9.03 -2.15 14.64
C VAL A 373 9.19 -2.19 13.13
N MET A 374 8.11 -1.95 12.41
CA MET A 374 8.10 -1.78 10.96
C MET A 374 7.64 -0.38 10.61
N ARG A 375 8.58 0.51 10.29
CA ARG A 375 8.28 1.82 9.73
C ARG A 375 8.06 1.65 8.24
N LEU A 376 6.82 1.89 7.78
CA LEU A 376 6.45 1.74 6.37
C LEU A 376 6.70 3.03 5.58
N GLN A 377 6.56 4.21 6.25
CA GLN A 377 6.87 5.55 5.70
C GLN A 377 6.89 6.63 6.81
N PRO A 378 7.58 7.78 6.63
CA PRO A 378 8.76 7.92 5.76
C PRO A 378 9.95 7.18 6.36
N HIS A 379 11.09 7.14 5.63
CA HIS A 379 12.34 6.53 6.11
C HIS A 379 12.14 5.08 6.58
N ALA A 380 11.67 4.26 5.66
CA ALA A 380 11.30 2.88 5.92
C ALA A 380 12.43 2.08 6.58
N HIS A 381 12.11 1.38 7.67
CA HIS A 381 13.06 0.52 8.37
C HIS A 381 12.34 -0.61 9.12
N PHE A 382 13.12 -1.62 9.41
CA PHE A 382 12.73 -2.75 10.24
C PHE A 382 13.67 -2.83 11.45
N ASP A 383 13.12 -2.76 12.66
CA ASP A 383 13.87 -2.89 13.91
C ASP A 383 13.43 -4.13 14.67
N ILE A 384 14.40 -4.84 15.24
CA ILE A 384 14.17 -5.77 16.34
C ILE A 384 14.86 -5.19 17.57
N ARG A 385 14.11 -4.97 18.64
CA ARG A 385 14.63 -4.52 19.94
C ARG A 385 14.61 -5.66 20.90
N ILE A 386 15.77 -5.97 21.47
CA ILE A 386 15.99 -7.08 22.40
C ILE A 386 16.87 -6.59 23.54
N ASP A 387 16.70 -7.21 24.69
CA ASP A 387 17.48 -6.89 25.87
C ASP A 387 18.79 -7.68 25.91
N MET A 388 19.88 -7.00 26.20
CA MET A 388 21.22 -7.55 26.31
C MET A 388 21.90 -7.07 27.59
N LYS A 389 22.84 -7.84 28.11
CA LYS A 389 23.63 -7.42 29.24
C LYS A 389 24.46 -6.19 28.91
N ALA A 390 24.33 -5.13 29.70
CA ALA A 390 25.18 -3.95 29.59
C ALA A 390 26.65 -4.27 29.95
N PRO A 391 27.63 -3.61 29.31
CA PRO A 391 29.04 -3.76 29.69
C PRO A 391 29.27 -3.39 31.16
N GLY A 392 30.13 -4.15 31.86
CA GLY A 392 30.49 -3.90 33.26
C GLY A 392 30.36 -5.11 34.16
N PHE A 393 30.58 -4.90 35.45
CA PHE A 393 30.60 -5.94 36.46
C PHE A 393 29.20 -6.26 37.03
N ASN A 394 28.25 -5.34 36.87
CA ASN A 394 26.86 -5.53 37.31
C ASN A 394 26.07 -6.37 36.32
N ASN A 395 24.90 -6.86 36.72
CA ASN A 395 23.95 -7.57 35.87
C ASN A 395 22.93 -6.61 35.23
N ASP A 396 23.33 -5.37 34.95
CA ASP A 396 22.48 -4.38 34.30
C ASP A 396 22.16 -4.83 32.86
N VAL A 397 20.94 -4.54 32.42
CA VAL A 397 20.43 -4.87 31.10
C VAL A 397 20.12 -3.60 30.34
N GLU A 398 20.46 -3.56 29.06
CA GLU A 398 20.16 -2.49 28.14
C GLU A 398 19.46 -3.03 26.89
N THR A 399 18.58 -2.21 26.30
CA THR A 399 17.89 -2.60 25.06
C THR A 399 18.77 -2.31 23.84
N ALA A 400 19.15 -3.35 23.13
CA ALA A 400 19.83 -3.26 21.83
C ALA A 400 18.81 -3.20 20.69
N THR A 401 19.12 -2.44 19.64
CA THR A 401 18.29 -2.35 18.43
C THR A 401 19.06 -2.87 17.22
N LEU A 402 18.50 -3.89 16.58
CA LEU A 402 18.98 -4.42 15.30
C LEU A 402 18.14 -3.76 14.20
N THR A 403 18.77 -2.93 13.37
CA THR A 403 18.07 -2.12 12.36
C THR A 403 18.47 -2.49 10.95
N HIS A 404 17.46 -2.73 10.10
CA HIS A 404 17.61 -2.69 8.65
C HIS A 404 16.87 -1.48 8.09
N ARG A 405 17.58 -0.62 7.33
CA ARG A 405 17.00 0.57 6.68
C ARG A 405 16.89 0.37 5.18
N TYR A 406 15.73 0.71 4.64
CA TYR A 406 15.53 0.74 3.20
C TYR A 406 16.01 2.09 2.66
N PRO A 407 16.81 2.11 1.59
CA PRO A 407 17.15 3.36 0.93
C PRO A 407 15.92 4.06 0.37
N ASP A 408 15.74 5.34 0.67
CA ASP A 408 14.56 6.11 0.24
C ASP A 408 14.38 6.16 -1.30
N TRP A 409 15.47 5.97 -2.05
CA TRP A 409 15.48 6.00 -3.52
C TRP A 409 15.14 4.66 -4.19
N LEU A 410 15.03 3.56 -3.44
CA LEU A 410 14.69 2.24 -3.97
C LEU A 410 13.18 1.95 -3.97
N GLY A 411 12.38 2.80 -3.31
CA GLY A 411 10.95 2.59 -3.20
C GLY A 411 10.23 2.83 -4.54
N VAL A 412 9.47 1.84 -5.00
CA VAL A 412 8.50 2.02 -6.10
C VAL A 412 7.27 2.75 -5.55
N ASP A 413 6.79 3.80 -6.24
CA ASP A 413 5.52 4.46 -5.85
C ASP A 413 4.37 3.46 -5.92
N GLY A 414 3.44 3.56 -4.97
CA GLY A 414 2.32 2.61 -4.90
C GLY A 414 1.48 2.58 -6.18
N TYR A 415 1.30 3.70 -6.87
CA TYR A 415 0.57 3.74 -8.14
C TYR A 415 1.36 3.12 -9.29
N GLU A 416 2.67 3.28 -9.31
CA GLU A 416 3.54 2.66 -10.31
C GLU A 416 3.38 1.13 -10.28
N ARG A 417 3.45 0.52 -9.10
CA ARG A 417 3.26 -0.91 -8.94
C ARG A 417 1.84 -1.36 -9.30
N LEU A 418 0.82 -0.70 -8.79
CA LEU A 418 -0.58 -1.07 -9.04
C LEU A 418 -0.98 -0.95 -10.52
N LEU A 419 -0.45 0.07 -11.23
CA LEU A 419 -0.66 0.19 -12.66
C LEU A 419 0.06 -0.92 -13.43
N TYR A 420 1.30 -1.23 -13.06
CA TYR A 420 2.05 -2.34 -13.64
C TYR A 420 1.29 -3.67 -13.49
N GLU A 421 0.85 -3.99 -12.27
CA GLU A 421 0.08 -5.22 -11.98
C GLU A 421 -1.24 -5.24 -12.77
N ALA A 422 -1.99 -4.14 -12.80
CA ALA A 422 -3.25 -4.06 -13.54
C ALA A 422 -3.06 -4.21 -15.06
N ILE A 423 -2.04 -3.60 -15.63
CA ILE A 423 -1.73 -3.71 -17.08
C ILE A 423 -1.35 -5.13 -17.44
N ASN A 424 -0.59 -5.81 -16.59
CA ASN A 424 -0.13 -7.18 -16.83
C ASN A 424 -1.15 -8.26 -16.38
N GLY A 425 -2.28 -7.88 -15.81
CA GLY A 425 -3.32 -8.83 -15.40
C GLY A 425 -3.03 -9.52 -14.07
N ASP A 426 -2.09 -9.06 -13.29
CA ASP A 426 -1.84 -9.51 -11.93
C ASP A 426 -2.76 -8.76 -10.95
N GLN A 427 -3.51 -9.49 -10.08
CA GLN A 427 -4.55 -8.92 -9.21
C GLN A 427 -4.06 -8.73 -7.77
#